data_1f38383047e480a13425ad1494f5304f
#
_entry.id   1f38383047e480a13425ad1494f5304f
#
_cell.length_a   1.000
_cell.length_b   1.000
_cell.length_c   1.000
_cell.angle_alpha   90.00
_cell.angle_beta   90.00
_cell.angle_gamma   90.00
#
_symmetry.space_group_name_H-M   'P 1'
#
loop_
_entity.id
_entity.type
_entity.pdbx_description
1 polymer ?
#
loop_
_entity_poly.entity_id
_entity_poly.type
_entity_poly.pdbx_seq_one_letter_code
_entity_poly.pdbx_strand_id
1 'polypeptide(L)'
;LIDIVWNNRDLLKEKKYSHAVKFTLEKLNKGEIKVAEKIDSKWIVNEWVKKAVILFFPLMEMKTIELGPFEFHDKIKLKTNYKEQGVRVVPHAIARYGSFIHKGVVLMPSYVNIGSNIGSGTMIDTWATVGSCAQIGKNVHVSGGVGIGGVLEPVQAAPVIIEDDVFIGSRCIIVEGVRVEKQAVLGANVVLTASTKIIDVSEKKPIFYKGYILSLIHISEPTRPFH
;
A
#
# COMPACT_ATOMS: atom_id res chain seq x y z
N LEU A 1 15.03 -1.25 19.48
CA LEU A 1 14.40 -2.48 19.95
C LEU A 1 13.98 -3.39 18.79
N ILE A 2 13.33 -2.86 17.74
CA ILE A 2 12.87 -3.65 16.61
C ILE A 2 14.02 -4.39 15.92
N ASP A 3 15.14 -3.71 15.63
CA ASP A 3 16.30 -4.34 14.99
C ASP A 3 16.97 -5.41 15.86
N ILE A 4 16.94 -5.23 17.18
CA ILE A 4 17.45 -6.23 18.12
C ILE A 4 16.63 -7.52 18.00
N VAL A 5 15.30 -7.40 18.03
CA VAL A 5 14.38 -8.54 17.90
C VAL A 5 14.42 -9.15 16.50
N TRP A 6 14.64 -8.32 15.48
CA TRP A 6 14.79 -8.80 14.11
C TRP A 6 15.96 -9.78 13.98
N ASN A 7 17.07 -9.49 14.65
CA ASN A 7 18.27 -10.32 14.65
C ASN A 7 18.21 -11.51 15.61
N ASN A 8 17.35 -11.44 16.64
CA ASN A 8 17.11 -12.55 17.58
C ASN A 8 15.62 -12.64 17.92
N ARG A 9 14.88 -13.44 17.16
CA ARG A 9 13.42 -13.55 17.27
C ARG A 9 12.92 -14.20 18.55
N ASP A 10 13.78 -14.93 19.29
CA ASP A 10 13.42 -15.49 20.59
C ASP A 10 13.07 -14.43 21.62
N LEU A 11 13.64 -13.23 21.49
CA LEU A 11 13.34 -12.09 22.32
C LEU A 11 11.87 -11.61 22.23
N LEU A 12 11.11 -12.04 21.20
CA LEU A 12 9.68 -11.77 21.13
C LEU A 12 8.88 -12.33 22.31
N LYS A 13 9.41 -13.33 23.01
CA LYS A 13 8.81 -13.93 24.22
C LYS A 13 8.88 -12.96 25.41
N GLU A 14 9.79 -11.99 25.39
CA GLU A 14 9.94 -11.00 26.45
C GLU A 14 8.96 -9.83 26.27
N LYS A 15 8.29 -9.43 27.35
CA LYS A 15 7.27 -8.36 27.34
C LYS A 15 7.78 -7.04 26.74
N LYS A 16 9.03 -6.66 27.04
CA LYS A 16 9.66 -5.43 26.53
C LYS A 16 9.64 -5.36 25.00
N TYR A 17 10.03 -6.42 24.35
CA TYR A 17 10.17 -6.47 22.89
C TYR A 17 8.82 -6.70 22.20
N SER A 18 8.01 -7.61 22.70
CA SER A 18 6.66 -7.81 22.18
C SER A 18 5.80 -6.53 22.30
N HIS A 19 5.97 -5.77 23.40
CA HIS A 19 5.33 -4.46 23.56
C HIS A 19 5.84 -3.45 22.53
N ALA A 20 7.15 -3.38 22.29
CA ALA A 20 7.71 -2.47 21.29
C ALA A 20 7.17 -2.74 19.89
N VAL A 21 7.04 -4.00 19.48
CA VAL A 21 6.43 -4.38 18.20
C VAL A 21 4.96 -3.94 18.14
N LYS A 22 4.16 -4.29 19.14
CA LYS A 22 2.74 -3.91 19.22
C LYS A 22 2.54 -2.39 19.22
N PHE A 23 3.38 -1.66 19.95
CA PHE A 23 3.36 -0.20 19.98
C PHE A 23 3.68 0.43 18.63
N THR A 24 4.65 -0.14 17.91
CA THR A 24 4.97 0.30 16.54
C THR A 24 3.78 0.09 15.61
N LEU A 25 3.11 -1.05 15.68
CA LEU A 25 1.92 -1.31 14.88
C LEU A 25 0.74 -0.38 15.23
N GLU A 26 0.60 -0.02 16.51
CA GLU A 26 -0.40 0.95 16.91
C GLU A 26 -0.14 2.33 16.32
N LYS A 27 1.11 2.80 16.36
CA LYS A 27 1.52 4.06 15.72
C LYS A 27 1.29 4.04 14.20
N LEU A 28 1.63 2.93 13.55
CA LEU A 28 1.40 2.72 12.13
C LEU A 28 -0.11 2.75 11.81
N ASN A 29 -0.93 2.07 12.61
CA ASN A 29 -2.39 2.06 12.48
C ASN A 29 -3.03 3.43 12.68
N LYS A 30 -2.40 4.31 13.47
CA LYS A 30 -2.83 5.71 13.70
C LYS A 30 -2.25 6.70 12.68
N GLY A 31 -1.35 6.27 11.80
CA GLY A 31 -0.69 7.13 10.84
C GLY A 31 0.37 8.06 11.43
N GLU A 32 0.79 7.82 12.68
CA GLU A 32 1.87 8.57 13.33
C GLU A 32 3.24 8.24 12.76
N ILE A 33 3.38 7.06 12.17
CA ILE A 33 4.55 6.62 11.42
C ILE A 33 4.11 6.00 10.09
N LYS A 34 5.01 5.97 9.12
CA LYS A 34 4.78 5.39 7.80
C LYS A 34 5.91 4.43 7.41
N VAL A 35 5.60 3.50 6.51
CA VAL A 35 6.60 2.60 5.92
C VAL A 35 7.54 3.34 4.99
N ALA A 36 7.06 4.36 4.29
CA ALA A 36 7.91 5.28 3.55
C ALA A 36 7.32 6.69 3.60
N GLU A 37 8.20 7.68 3.58
CA GLU A 37 7.83 9.09 3.62
C GLU A 37 8.75 9.93 2.75
N LYS A 38 8.26 11.08 2.28
CA LYS A 38 9.02 11.99 1.43
C LYS A 38 9.69 13.05 2.29
N ILE A 39 11.02 13.04 2.34
CA ILE A 39 11.85 14.02 3.06
C ILE A 39 12.75 14.69 2.02
N ASP A 40 12.77 16.01 1.98
CA ASP A 40 13.58 16.79 1.03
C ASP A 40 13.46 16.29 -0.43
N SER A 41 12.21 16.05 -0.87
CA SER A 41 11.87 15.52 -2.19
C SER A 41 12.33 14.09 -2.48
N LYS A 42 12.95 13.39 -1.53
CA LYS A 42 13.35 11.98 -1.66
C LYS A 42 12.45 11.08 -0.83
N TRP A 43 12.10 9.93 -1.37
CA TRP A 43 11.41 8.90 -0.63
C TRP A 43 12.40 8.10 0.22
N ILE A 44 12.13 8.05 1.51
CA ILE A 44 12.91 7.29 2.49
C ILE A 44 12.05 6.11 2.96
N VAL A 45 12.60 4.91 2.89
CA VAL A 45 11.94 3.69 3.38
C VAL A 45 12.36 3.44 4.82
N ASN A 46 11.38 3.33 5.70
CA ASN A 46 11.55 3.00 7.11
C ASN A 46 11.59 1.47 7.28
N GLU A 47 12.73 0.84 6.95
CA GLU A 47 12.89 -0.62 7.00
C GLU A 47 12.50 -1.21 8.36
N TRP A 48 12.83 -0.51 9.44
CA TRP A 48 12.51 -0.95 10.80
C TRP A 48 11.00 -1.07 11.03
N VAL A 49 10.18 -0.25 10.34
CA VAL A 49 8.70 -0.35 10.39
C VAL A 49 8.25 -1.62 9.69
N LYS A 50 8.82 -1.96 8.53
CA LYS A 50 8.52 -3.22 7.82
C LYS A 50 8.92 -4.43 8.66
N LYS A 51 10.09 -4.39 9.30
CA LYS A 51 10.51 -5.41 10.28
C LYS A 51 9.49 -5.59 11.39
N ALA A 52 8.99 -4.48 11.95
CA ALA A 52 7.95 -4.53 12.99
C ALA A 52 6.66 -5.17 12.50
N VAL A 53 6.23 -4.88 11.26
CA VAL A 53 5.06 -5.53 10.64
C VAL A 53 5.27 -7.05 10.55
N ILE A 54 6.43 -7.51 10.09
CA ILE A 54 6.73 -8.95 9.99
C ILE A 54 6.77 -9.59 11.38
N LEU A 55 7.40 -8.95 12.35
CA LEU A 55 7.50 -9.44 13.73
C LEU A 55 6.14 -9.46 14.46
N PHE A 56 5.17 -8.71 13.97
CA PHE A 56 3.83 -8.68 14.55
C PHE A 56 3.05 -9.98 14.31
N PHE A 57 3.22 -10.61 13.14
CA PHE A 57 2.48 -11.83 12.79
C PHE A 57 2.68 -13.00 13.80
N PRO A 58 3.91 -13.35 14.21
CA PRO A 58 4.10 -14.41 15.19
C PRO A 58 3.62 -14.05 16.60
N LEU A 59 3.41 -12.76 16.91
CA LEU A 59 2.87 -12.33 18.22
C LEU A 59 1.34 -12.45 18.30
N MET A 60 0.68 -12.68 17.19
CA MET A 60 -0.78 -12.71 17.15
C MET A 60 -1.27 -14.14 16.98
N GLU A 61 -2.32 -14.48 17.73
CA GLU A 61 -3.00 -15.74 17.66
C GLU A 61 -4.09 -15.73 16.59
N MET A 62 -4.33 -16.90 15.99
CA MET A 62 -5.47 -17.10 15.09
C MET A 62 -6.77 -16.92 15.86
N LYS A 63 -7.73 -16.21 15.27
CA LYS A 63 -9.06 -16.00 15.82
C LYS A 63 -10.12 -16.22 14.76
N THR A 64 -11.15 -16.95 15.11
CA THR A 64 -12.34 -17.07 14.26
C THR A 64 -13.29 -15.91 14.55
N ILE A 65 -13.80 -15.31 13.50
CA ILE A 65 -14.82 -14.26 13.53
C ILE A 65 -15.99 -14.75 12.71
N GLU A 66 -17.13 -14.93 13.35
CA GLU A 66 -18.40 -15.26 12.70
C GLU A 66 -19.22 -13.98 12.50
N LEU A 67 -19.73 -13.77 11.30
CA LEU A 67 -20.55 -12.61 10.95
C LEU A 67 -21.68 -13.05 10.01
N GLY A 68 -22.82 -13.38 10.57
CA GLY A 68 -23.95 -13.95 9.80
C GLY A 68 -23.52 -15.23 9.06
N PRO A 69 -23.64 -15.27 7.73
CA PRO A 69 -23.21 -16.44 6.94
C PRO A 69 -21.71 -16.48 6.64
N PHE A 70 -20.93 -15.49 7.10
CA PHE A 70 -19.48 -15.42 6.84
C PHE A 70 -18.68 -15.87 8.05
N GLU A 71 -17.61 -16.59 7.80
CA GLU A 71 -16.60 -16.94 8.79
C GLU A 71 -15.23 -16.48 8.28
N PHE A 72 -14.43 -15.91 9.18
CA PHE A 72 -13.04 -15.54 8.93
C PHE A 72 -12.16 -16.16 10.00
N HIS A 73 -10.98 -16.63 9.62
CA HIS A 73 -10.01 -17.21 10.55
C HIS A 73 -8.62 -16.60 10.27
N ASP A 74 -8.27 -15.55 11.01
CA ASP A 74 -7.00 -14.82 10.81
C ASP A 74 -6.46 -14.31 12.15
N LYS A 75 -5.19 -13.98 12.15
CA LYS A 75 -4.49 -13.40 13.30
C LYS A 75 -4.50 -11.86 13.30
N ILE A 76 -4.68 -11.23 12.15
CA ILE A 76 -4.69 -9.77 12.06
C ILE A 76 -6.13 -9.27 12.05
N LYS A 77 -6.51 -8.55 13.10
CA LYS A 77 -7.85 -7.96 13.18
C LYS A 77 -8.10 -6.96 12.05
N LEU A 78 -9.35 -6.78 11.73
CA LEU A 78 -9.77 -5.75 10.78
C LEU A 78 -9.74 -4.36 11.42
N LYS A 79 -9.63 -3.34 10.58
CA LYS A 79 -9.79 -1.94 10.97
C LYS A 79 -11.25 -1.64 11.24
N THR A 80 -11.51 -0.78 12.21
CA THR A 80 -12.85 -0.38 12.68
C THR A 80 -12.90 1.13 12.89
N ASN A 81 -14.03 1.64 13.39
CA ASN A 81 -14.24 3.06 13.76
C ASN A 81 -14.09 4.02 12.56
N TYR A 82 -14.59 3.60 11.40
CA TYR A 82 -14.49 4.39 10.17
C TYR A 82 -15.26 5.71 10.24
N LYS A 83 -16.40 5.74 10.98
CA LYS A 83 -17.20 6.95 11.17
C LYS A 83 -16.38 8.06 11.86
N GLU A 84 -15.73 7.72 12.97
CA GLU A 84 -14.88 8.65 13.73
C GLU A 84 -13.66 9.10 12.93
N GLN A 85 -13.16 8.25 12.05
CA GLN A 85 -12.06 8.56 11.13
C GLN A 85 -12.51 9.38 9.92
N GLY A 86 -13.82 9.55 9.70
CA GLY A 86 -14.37 10.26 8.55
C GLY A 86 -14.11 9.54 7.23
N VAL A 87 -14.11 8.21 7.25
CA VAL A 87 -13.89 7.34 6.09
C VAL A 87 -15.21 6.70 5.68
N ARG A 88 -15.56 6.77 4.39
CA ARG A 88 -16.70 6.05 3.84
C ARG A 88 -16.27 4.65 3.40
N VAL A 89 -16.95 3.63 3.94
CA VAL A 89 -16.65 2.23 3.64
C VAL A 89 -17.91 1.54 3.16
N VAL A 90 -17.89 1.05 1.94
CA VAL A 90 -19.01 0.31 1.33
C VAL A 90 -18.87 -1.16 1.74
N PRO A 91 -20.00 -1.86 2.06
CA PRO A 91 -19.96 -3.27 2.46
C PRO A 91 -19.18 -4.15 1.50
N HIS A 92 -18.45 -5.09 2.08
CA HIS A 92 -17.38 -5.96 1.62
C HIS A 92 -15.99 -5.30 1.50
N ALA A 93 -15.85 -3.97 1.67
CA ALA A 93 -14.52 -3.40 1.77
C ALA A 93 -13.84 -3.84 3.06
N ILE A 94 -12.61 -4.30 2.96
CA ILE A 94 -11.81 -4.80 4.08
C ILE A 94 -10.50 -4.02 4.17
N ALA A 95 -10.20 -3.46 5.34
CA ALA A 95 -8.88 -2.96 5.66
C ALA A 95 -8.34 -3.67 6.89
N ARG A 96 -7.09 -4.14 6.83
CA ARG A 96 -6.41 -4.79 7.96
C ARG A 96 -5.85 -3.76 8.93
N TYR A 97 -5.87 -4.10 10.22
CA TYR A 97 -5.18 -3.34 11.26
C TYR A 97 -3.70 -3.12 10.89
N GLY A 98 -3.19 -1.93 11.20
CA GLY A 98 -1.85 -1.51 10.77
C GLY A 98 -1.81 -0.84 9.40
N SER A 99 -2.93 -0.74 8.67
CA SER A 99 -3.10 0.22 7.59
C SER A 99 -3.58 1.55 8.14
N PHE A 100 -3.25 2.67 7.49
CA PHE A 100 -3.80 3.97 7.84
C PHE A 100 -4.59 4.55 6.67
N ILE A 101 -5.82 5.01 6.96
CA ILE A 101 -6.75 5.55 5.97
C ILE A 101 -7.16 6.93 6.44
N HIS A 102 -6.80 7.95 5.67
CA HIS A 102 -7.07 9.34 6.02
C HIS A 102 -8.55 9.70 5.84
N LYS A 103 -8.95 10.79 6.53
CA LYS A 103 -10.28 11.37 6.42
C LYS A 103 -10.64 11.69 4.97
N GLY A 104 -11.89 11.45 4.59
CA GLY A 104 -12.40 11.73 3.25
C GLY A 104 -12.10 10.66 2.21
N VAL A 105 -11.43 9.57 2.60
CA VAL A 105 -11.24 8.40 1.73
C VAL A 105 -12.55 7.65 1.54
N VAL A 106 -12.76 7.13 0.35
CA VAL A 106 -13.85 6.21 0.03
C VAL A 106 -13.26 4.84 -0.32
N LEU A 107 -13.67 3.82 0.42
CA LEU A 107 -13.40 2.43 0.08
C LEU A 107 -14.69 1.82 -0.49
N MET A 108 -14.72 1.59 -1.79
CA MET A 108 -15.69 0.70 -2.41
C MET A 108 -15.34 -0.75 -2.01
N PRO A 109 -16.11 -1.79 -2.38
CA PRO A 109 -15.76 -3.18 -2.08
C PRO A 109 -14.33 -3.50 -2.55
N SER A 110 -13.37 -3.40 -1.68
CA SER A 110 -11.94 -3.40 -1.98
C SER A 110 -11.14 -3.98 -0.81
N TYR A 111 -9.85 -4.20 -1.01
CA TYR A 111 -8.97 -4.74 0.03
C TYR A 111 -7.76 -3.85 0.28
N VAL A 112 -7.51 -3.53 1.55
CA VAL A 112 -6.37 -2.72 1.99
C VAL A 112 -5.55 -3.50 3.02
N ASN A 113 -4.29 -3.80 2.70
CA ASN A 113 -3.44 -4.63 3.54
C ASN A 113 -2.64 -3.80 4.57
N ILE A 114 -2.09 -4.51 5.55
CA ILE A 114 -1.27 -3.99 6.66
C ILE A 114 -0.08 -3.16 6.15
N GLY A 115 0.27 -2.10 6.83
CA GLY A 115 1.41 -1.23 6.49
C GLY A 115 1.12 -0.20 5.40
N SER A 116 0.00 -0.32 4.68
CA SER A 116 -0.38 0.66 3.67
C SER A 116 -0.85 1.97 4.29
N ASN A 117 -0.67 3.07 3.55
CA ASN A 117 -1.15 4.39 3.91
C ASN A 117 -1.94 4.97 2.73
N ILE A 118 -3.16 5.46 2.97
CA ILE A 118 -4.02 6.02 1.93
C ILE A 118 -4.35 7.47 2.27
N GLY A 119 -3.91 8.40 1.42
CA GLY A 119 -4.07 9.83 1.59
C GLY A 119 -5.51 10.31 1.44
N SER A 120 -5.80 11.49 2.00
CA SER A 120 -7.14 12.08 2.03
C SER A 120 -7.73 12.30 0.64
N GLY A 121 -9.06 12.18 0.51
CA GLY A 121 -9.77 12.40 -0.75
C GLY A 121 -9.59 11.29 -1.79
N THR A 122 -8.81 10.26 -1.48
CA THR A 122 -8.56 9.12 -2.38
C THR A 122 -9.76 8.18 -2.42
N MET A 123 -10.04 7.63 -3.60
CA MET A 123 -10.99 6.55 -3.80
C MET A 123 -10.26 5.25 -4.14
N ILE A 124 -10.58 4.19 -3.42
CA ILE A 124 -10.21 2.81 -3.76
C ILE A 124 -11.48 2.14 -4.26
N ASP A 125 -11.56 1.95 -5.57
CA ASP A 125 -12.77 1.52 -6.25
C ASP A 125 -12.96 0.00 -6.20
N THR A 126 -14.06 -0.47 -6.75
CA THR A 126 -14.58 -1.83 -6.63
C THR A 126 -13.55 -2.87 -7.11
N TRP A 127 -13.30 -3.88 -6.25
CA TRP A 127 -12.35 -4.97 -6.45
C TRP A 127 -10.89 -4.54 -6.61
N ALA A 128 -10.57 -3.27 -6.33
CA ALA A 128 -9.17 -2.86 -6.23
C ALA A 128 -8.51 -3.41 -4.97
N THR A 129 -7.21 -3.67 -5.06
CA THR A 129 -6.40 -4.13 -3.94
C THR A 129 -5.23 -3.19 -3.70
N VAL A 130 -4.99 -2.85 -2.43
CA VAL A 130 -3.80 -2.13 -1.97
C VAL A 130 -2.96 -3.08 -1.15
N GLY A 131 -1.84 -3.49 -1.71
CA GLY A 131 -0.92 -4.45 -1.10
C GLY A 131 -0.20 -3.92 0.13
N SER A 132 0.45 -4.82 0.85
CA SER A 132 1.16 -4.49 2.09
C SER A 132 2.18 -3.38 1.88
N CYS A 133 2.21 -2.42 2.78
CA CYS A 133 3.16 -1.32 2.79
C CYS A 133 3.04 -0.29 1.67
N ALA A 134 2.10 -0.44 0.72
CA ALA A 134 1.91 0.53 -0.35
C ALA A 134 1.54 1.93 0.20
N GLN A 135 2.09 2.98 -0.39
CA GLN A 135 1.86 4.36 0.01
C GLN A 135 1.10 5.08 -1.09
N ILE A 136 -0.14 5.45 -0.81
CA ILE A 136 -1.04 6.12 -1.74
C ILE A 136 -1.23 7.56 -1.28
N GLY A 137 -1.03 8.50 -2.18
CA GLY A 137 -1.15 9.93 -1.97
C GLY A 137 -2.59 10.41 -1.79
N LYS A 138 -2.77 11.72 -1.82
CA LYS A 138 -4.05 12.41 -1.73
C LYS A 138 -4.74 12.48 -3.09
N ASN A 139 -6.09 12.51 -3.08
CA ASN A 139 -6.92 12.70 -4.28
C ASN A 139 -6.60 11.70 -5.40
N VAL A 140 -6.11 10.52 -5.07
CA VAL A 140 -5.83 9.46 -6.03
C VAL A 140 -7.11 8.73 -6.39
N HIS A 141 -7.32 8.45 -7.65
CA HIS A 141 -8.37 7.56 -8.10
C HIS A 141 -7.78 6.21 -8.48
N VAL A 142 -8.03 5.20 -7.67
CA VAL A 142 -7.66 3.81 -7.93
C VAL A 142 -8.90 3.10 -8.47
N SER A 143 -9.00 2.99 -9.80
CA SER A 143 -10.20 2.47 -10.47
C SER A 143 -10.42 0.98 -10.22
N GLY A 144 -11.58 0.49 -10.65
CA GLY A 144 -12.03 -0.89 -10.39
C GLY A 144 -11.05 -1.95 -10.87
N GLY A 145 -10.82 -2.94 -10.03
CA GLY A 145 -9.96 -4.09 -10.32
C GLY A 145 -8.46 -3.79 -10.40
N VAL A 146 -8.02 -2.59 -10.01
CA VAL A 146 -6.59 -2.26 -9.95
C VAL A 146 -5.89 -3.11 -8.89
N GLY A 147 -4.74 -3.68 -9.24
CA GLY A 147 -3.86 -4.40 -8.33
C GLY A 147 -2.61 -3.58 -7.99
N ILE A 148 -2.56 -3.02 -6.78
CA ILE A 148 -1.34 -2.40 -6.25
C ILE A 148 -0.63 -3.44 -5.40
N GLY A 149 0.59 -3.82 -5.82
CA GLY A 149 1.37 -4.88 -5.18
C GLY A 149 1.87 -4.53 -3.79
N GLY A 150 1.97 -5.55 -2.97
CA GLY A 150 2.60 -5.45 -1.66
C GLY A 150 4.08 -5.74 -1.73
N VAL A 151 4.89 -4.94 -1.04
CA VAL A 151 6.33 -5.15 -0.90
C VAL A 151 6.68 -5.13 0.60
N LEU A 152 6.25 -6.16 1.31
CA LEU A 152 6.62 -6.35 2.72
C LEU A 152 8.01 -6.96 2.83
N GLU A 153 8.29 -7.96 2.03
CA GLU A 153 9.58 -8.64 1.93
C GLU A 153 10.11 -8.53 0.48
N PRO A 154 11.42 -8.33 0.33
CA PRO A 154 12.42 -8.08 1.37
C PRO A 154 12.28 -6.68 1.99
N VAL A 155 12.67 -6.53 3.28
CA VAL A 155 12.43 -5.31 4.06
C VAL A 155 13.09 -4.05 3.49
N GLN A 156 14.23 -4.20 2.81
CA GLN A 156 14.96 -3.11 2.17
C GLN A 156 14.32 -2.65 0.84
N ALA A 157 13.45 -3.45 0.23
CA ALA A 157 12.82 -3.07 -1.03
C ALA A 157 11.83 -1.91 -0.82
N ALA A 158 11.82 -0.97 -1.75
CA ALA A 158 10.85 0.12 -1.73
C ALA A 158 9.43 -0.42 -1.88
N PRO A 159 8.44 0.11 -1.14
CA PRO A 159 7.04 -0.19 -1.39
C PRO A 159 6.58 0.46 -2.70
N VAL A 160 5.45 0.02 -3.22
CA VAL A 160 4.77 0.76 -4.29
C VAL A 160 4.33 2.12 -3.73
N ILE A 161 4.63 3.17 -4.49
CA ILE A 161 4.30 4.55 -4.13
C ILE A 161 3.48 5.18 -5.25
N ILE A 162 2.31 5.65 -4.92
CA ILE A 162 1.45 6.45 -5.80
C ILE A 162 1.36 7.83 -5.19
N GLU A 163 1.86 8.85 -5.87
CA GLU A 163 1.85 10.23 -5.34
C GLU A 163 0.46 10.89 -5.52
N ASP A 164 0.35 12.14 -5.11
CA ASP A 164 -0.92 12.86 -5.09
C ASP A 164 -1.51 13.07 -6.49
N ASP A 165 -2.83 13.19 -6.57
CA ASP A 165 -3.60 13.56 -7.77
C ASP A 165 -3.42 12.58 -8.96
N VAL A 166 -2.98 11.34 -8.71
CA VAL A 166 -2.82 10.30 -9.74
C VAL A 166 -4.17 9.68 -10.09
N PHE A 167 -4.39 9.44 -11.39
CA PHE A 167 -5.50 8.64 -11.88
C PHE A 167 -4.98 7.29 -12.43
N ILE A 168 -5.53 6.19 -11.90
CA ILE A 168 -5.16 4.84 -12.33
C ILE A 168 -6.39 4.19 -12.96
N GLY A 169 -6.32 3.93 -14.27
CA GLY A 169 -7.39 3.28 -15.03
C GLY A 169 -7.66 1.85 -14.56
N SER A 170 -8.86 1.35 -14.86
CA SER A 170 -9.33 0.04 -14.41
C SER A 170 -8.37 -1.09 -14.78
N ARG A 171 -8.21 -2.06 -13.87
CA ARG A 171 -7.41 -3.27 -14.04
C ARG A 171 -5.91 -3.04 -14.29
N CYS A 172 -5.39 -1.86 -13.97
CA CYS A 172 -3.95 -1.66 -13.94
C CYS A 172 -3.31 -2.52 -12.85
N ILE A 173 -2.08 -2.97 -13.12
CA ILE A 173 -1.23 -3.70 -12.16
C ILE A 173 0.03 -2.88 -11.92
N ILE A 174 0.31 -2.51 -10.67
CA ILE A 174 1.46 -1.70 -10.28
C ILE A 174 2.17 -2.42 -9.15
N VAL A 175 3.35 -2.96 -9.41
CA VAL A 175 4.04 -3.88 -8.49
C VAL A 175 5.53 -3.57 -8.35
N GLU A 176 6.24 -4.34 -7.52
CA GLU A 176 7.72 -4.32 -7.42
C GLU A 176 8.32 -2.96 -7.04
N GLY A 177 7.63 -2.21 -6.18
CA GLY A 177 8.14 -0.93 -5.70
C GLY A 177 8.13 0.20 -6.72
N VAL A 178 7.36 0.07 -7.79
CA VAL A 178 7.16 1.13 -8.77
C VAL A 178 6.63 2.38 -8.07
N ARG A 179 7.15 3.54 -8.49
CA ARG A 179 6.66 4.85 -8.08
C ARG A 179 5.94 5.53 -9.24
N VAL A 180 4.70 5.92 -8.99
CA VAL A 180 3.90 6.75 -9.90
C VAL A 180 3.85 8.14 -9.30
N GLU A 181 4.42 9.12 -10.01
CA GLU A 181 4.53 10.48 -9.50
C GLU A 181 3.23 11.27 -9.66
N LYS A 182 3.22 12.39 -8.98
CA LYS A 182 2.10 13.32 -8.89
C LYS A 182 1.47 13.62 -10.25
N GLN A 183 0.13 13.58 -10.29
CA GLN A 183 -0.70 13.93 -11.45
C GLN A 183 -0.53 13.01 -12.68
N ALA A 184 0.16 11.88 -12.54
CA ALA A 184 0.23 10.90 -13.62
C ALA A 184 -1.16 10.27 -13.89
N VAL A 185 -1.39 9.93 -15.16
CA VAL A 185 -2.60 9.25 -15.61
C VAL A 185 -2.21 7.93 -16.27
N LEU A 186 -2.68 6.82 -15.72
CA LEU A 186 -2.50 5.49 -16.30
C LEU A 186 -3.79 5.05 -17.00
N GLY A 187 -3.69 4.69 -18.27
CA GLY A 187 -4.77 4.08 -19.02
C GLY A 187 -5.17 2.72 -18.45
N ALA A 188 -6.36 2.23 -18.79
CA ALA A 188 -6.82 0.93 -18.32
C ALA A 188 -5.90 -0.22 -18.79
N ASN A 189 -5.79 -1.27 -17.97
CA ASN A 189 -4.98 -2.48 -18.22
C ASN A 189 -3.45 -2.24 -18.36
N VAL A 190 -2.94 -1.10 -17.91
CA VAL A 190 -1.49 -0.86 -17.87
C VAL A 190 -0.85 -1.74 -16.79
N VAL A 191 0.26 -2.40 -17.12
CA VAL A 191 1.07 -3.18 -16.20
C VAL A 191 2.43 -2.51 -16.02
N LEU A 192 2.74 -2.14 -14.77
CA LEU A 192 4.00 -1.53 -14.37
C LEU A 192 4.73 -2.43 -13.37
N THR A 193 5.91 -2.86 -13.76
CA THR A 193 6.87 -3.61 -12.92
C THR A 193 8.18 -2.86 -12.84
N ALA A 194 9.10 -3.29 -12.00
CA ALA A 194 10.44 -2.70 -11.91
C ALA A 194 11.23 -2.78 -13.24
N SER A 195 10.84 -3.66 -14.14
CA SER A 195 11.49 -3.87 -15.44
C SER A 195 10.72 -3.29 -16.64
N THR A 196 9.51 -2.75 -16.42
CA THR A 196 8.70 -2.17 -17.49
C THR A 196 9.44 -0.98 -18.12
N LYS A 197 9.69 -1.04 -19.42
CA LYS A 197 10.31 0.06 -20.16
C LYS A 197 9.26 1.10 -20.51
N ILE A 198 9.56 2.36 -20.18
CA ILE A 198 8.74 3.50 -20.52
C ILE A 198 9.46 4.30 -21.59
N ILE A 199 8.76 4.64 -22.65
CA ILE A 199 9.33 5.37 -23.78
C ILE A 199 8.63 6.73 -23.85
N ASP A 200 9.42 7.80 -23.78
CA ASP A 200 8.94 9.13 -24.11
C ASP A 200 8.75 9.24 -25.62
N VAL A 201 7.49 9.33 -26.05
CA VAL A 201 7.16 9.39 -27.47
C VAL A 201 7.52 10.73 -28.11
N SER A 202 7.64 11.79 -27.31
CA SER A 202 8.03 13.13 -27.76
C SER A 202 9.52 13.17 -28.12
N GLU A 203 10.34 12.51 -27.31
CA GLU A 203 11.80 12.44 -27.52
C GLU A 203 12.24 11.15 -28.24
N LYS A 204 11.33 10.17 -28.41
CA LYS A 204 11.60 8.84 -28.95
C LYS A 204 12.75 8.11 -28.23
N LYS A 205 12.91 8.38 -26.93
CA LYS A 205 13.94 7.79 -26.10
C LYS A 205 13.31 7.02 -24.94
N PRO A 206 13.89 5.85 -24.58
CA PRO A 206 13.46 5.17 -23.35
C PRO A 206 13.83 6.02 -22.14
N ILE A 207 12.87 6.19 -21.24
CA ILE A 207 13.12 6.77 -19.92
C ILE A 207 13.70 5.67 -19.03
N PHE A 208 15.00 5.68 -18.83
CA PHE A 208 15.68 4.72 -17.97
C PHE A 208 15.77 5.27 -16.53
N TYR A 209 14.85 4.83 -15.66
CA TYR A 209 15.04 5.01 -14.23
C TYR A 209 14.86 3.67 -13.50
N LYS A 210 15.84 3.27 -12.70
CA LYS A 210 15.67 2.22 -11.70
C LYS A 210 14.70 2.73 -10.63
N GLY A 211 13.50 2.14 -10.55
CA GLY A 211 12.46 2.61 -9.64
C GLY A 211 11.69 3.79 -10.26
N TYR A 212 10.76 3.49 -11.13
CA TYR A 212 10.11 4.39 -12.08
C TYR A 212 9.46 5.63 -11.50
N ILE A 213 9.74 6.72 -12.18
CA ILE A 213 9.14 8.03 -12.00
C ILE A 213 8.29 8.30 -13.23
N LEU A 214 6.97 8.33 -13.04
CA LEU A 214 6.02 8.78 -14.05
C LEU A 214 5.35 10.04 -13.52
N SER A 215 5.87 11.21 -13.91
CA SER A 215 5.20 12.47 -13.66
C SER A 215 4.66 13.03 -14.97
N LEU A 216 3.41 13.51 -14.98
CA LEU A 216 2.75 14.18 -16.09
C LEU A 216 2.74 13.41 -17.44
N ILE A 217 3.07 12.14 -17.46
CA ILE A 217 3.06 11.31 -18.66
C ILE A 217 1.71 10.63 -18.78
N HIS A 218 0.97 10.95 -19.83
CA HIS A 218 -0.20 10.18 -20.22
C HIS A 218 0.29 8.85 -20.82
N ILE A 219 0.20 7.78 -20.05
CA ILE A 219 0.33 6.42 -20.61
C ILE A 219 -1.04 6.06 -21.14
N SER A 220 -1.27 6.39 -22.40
CA SER A 220 -2.43 5.95 -23.14
C SER A 220 -2.23 4.50 -23.56
N GLU A 221 -3.24 3.69 -23.32
CA GLU A 221 -3.52 2.31 -23.75
C GLU A 221 -2.34 1.38 -24.06
N PRO A 222 -2.42 0.11 -23.67
CA PRO A 222 -1.50 -0.91 -24.19
C PRO A 222 -1.61 -0.89 -25.70
N THR A 223 -0.48 -0.64 -26.37
CA THR A 223 -0.39 -0.75 -27.83
C THR A 223 -0.96 -2.10 -28.25
N ARG A 224 -2.06 -2.10 -28.99
CA ARG A 224 -2.54 -3.30 -29.66
C ARG A 224 -1.39 -3.78 -30.54
N PRO A 225 -1.04 -5.07 -30.52
CA PRO A 225 -0.12 -5.58 -31.53
C PRO A 225 -0.73 -5.31 -32.91
N PHE A 226 -0.01 -4.59 -33.73
CA PHE A 226 -0.39 -4.47 -35.13
C PHE A 226 -0.29 -5.88 -35.74
N HIS A 227 -1.40 -6.38 -36.21
CA HIS A 227 -1.47 -7.59 -37.03
C HIS A 227 -0.90 -7.30 -38.40
#